data_32cd427a08c5b80dfe104fe55f697566
#
_entry.id   32cd427a08c5b80dfe104fe55f697566
#
_cell.length_a   1.000
_cell.length_b   1.000
_cell.length_c   1.000
_cell.angle_alpha   90.00
_cell.angle_beta   90.00
_cell.angle_gamma   90.00
#
_symmetry.space_group_name_H-M   'P 1'
#
loop_
_entity.id
_entity.type
_entity.pdbx_description
1 polymer ?
#
loop_
_entity_poly.entity_id
_entity_poly.type
_entity_poly.pdbx_seq_one_letter_code
_entity_poly.pdbx_strand_id
1 'polypeptide(L)'
;MAVERIRRRRRRPVRQRIIEVGRKKVVKVRSRGLFVLPNLFTTASLFCAFISIAQAMEQNFGLAALMIMLSMLFDGMDGRVARLTHTQSEFGVQFDSIADMTAFGVAPALVMYKFCLYTLGGLGWAAAFVYCLCAGVRLARFNCNVGVVDKRFFQGLPSPAAAALLAGFVWLAVENKMPTFLGESLPWFAFVLTIYAGLTMVCNAPFYSGKSGVSLKNAPFIVMVAGALAFILISSNPPLAIF
;
A
#
# COMPACT_ATOMS: atom_id res chain seq x y z
N MET A 1 16.78 36.12 57.07
CA MET A 1 15.84 34.98 57.08
C MET A 1 15.25 34.64 55.68
N ALA A 2 16.00 34.73 54.61
CA ALA A 2 15.47 34.45 53.24
C ALA A 2 16.35 33.46 52.44
N VAL A 3 17.44 32.91 53.00
CA VAL A 3 18.43 32.08 52.27
C VAL A 3 18.21 30.57 52.45
N GLU A 4 17.35 30.14 53.38
CA GLU A 4 17.24 28.74 53.81
C GLU A 4 16.10 27.95 53.12
N ARG A 5 15.29 28.56 52.21
CA ARG A 5 14.18 27.86 51.52
C ARG A 5 14.50 27.27 50.17
N ILE A 6 15.75 27.42 49.65
CA ILE A 6 16.09 26.94 48.27
C ILE A 6 16.72 25.52 48.29
N ARG A 7 16.97 24.95 49.45
CA ARG A 7 17.76 23.71 49.56
C ARG A 7 17.00 22.40 49.72
N ARG A 8 15.69 22.33 49.51
CA ARG A 8 14.87 21.10 49.59
C ARG A 8 14.10 20.74 48.32
N ARG A 9 14.67 20.95 47.12
CA ARG A 9 14.26 20.10 45.99
C ARG A 9 14.91 18.76 46.15
N ARG A 10 14.29 17.85 46.93
CA ARG A 10 14.67 16.43 47.07
C ARG A 10 14.78 15.85 45.67
N ARG A 11 16.02 15.55 45.23
CA ARG A 11 16.28 14.70 44.09
C ARG A 11 15.64 13.36 44.41
N ARG A 12 14.53 13.00 43.74
CA ARG A 12 13.95 11.66 43.81
C ARG A 12 15.06 10.68 43.35
N PRO A 13 15.34 9.60 44.10
CA PRO A 13 16.39 8.68 43.74
C PRO A 13 16.10 8.04 42.37
N VAL A 14 17.11 7.93 41.54
CA VAL A 14 17.06 7.37 40.17
C VAL A 14 16.33 6.02 40.12
N ARG A 15 16.39 5.25 41.19
CA ARG A 15 15.71 3.95 41.34
C ARG A 15 14.15 4.07 41.25
N GLN A 16 13.55 5.19 41.68
CA GLN A 16 12.09 5.39 41.52
C GLN A 16 11.69 5.77 40.08
N ARG A 17 12.58 6.44 39.33
CA ARG A 17 12.35 6.73 37.91
C ARG A 17 12.37 5.46 37.06
N ILE A 18 13.24 4.51 37.37
CA ILE A 18 13.33 3.21 36.65
C ILE A 18 12.09 2.37 36.91
N ILE A 19 11.49 2.43 38.11
CA ILE A 19 10.27 1.69 38.46
C ILE A 19 9.03 2.29 37.79
N GLU A 20 8.95 3.59 37.59
CA GLU A 20 7.84 4.26 36.87
C GLU A 20 7.89 3.99 35.34
N VAL A 21 9.07 3.88 34.76
CA VAL A 21 9.23 3.51 33.33
C VAL A 21 8.87 2.03 33.07
N GLY A 22 9.02 1.15 34.08
CA GLY A 22 8.68 -0.27 33.99
C GLY A 22 7.19 -0.60 34.14
N ARG A 23 6.36 0.37 34.52
CA ARG A 23 4.89 0.23 34.58
C ARG A 23 4.18 0.65 33.29
N LYS A 24 4.72 0.33 32.13
CA LYS A 24 3.88 0.23 30.94
C LYS A 24 2.94 -0.98 31.17
N LYS A 25 1.65 -0.67 31.20
CA LYS A 25 0.54 -1.62 31.35
C LYS A 25 0.86 -2.91 30.61
N VAL A 26 1.01 -4.01 31.35
CA VAL A 26 0.90 -5.34 30.77
C VAL A 26 -0.54 -5.45 30.27
N VAL A 27 -0.74 -5.16 28.99
CA VAL A 27 -2.01 -5.38 28.32
C VAL A 27 -2.21 -6.89 28.34
N LYS A 28 -3.14 -7.33 29.15
CA LYS A 28 -3.53 -8.73 29.29
C LYS A 28 -3.88 -9.22 27.89
N VAL A 29 -3.00 -10.04 27.31
CA VAL A 29 -3.19 -10.65 25.99
C VAL A 29 -4.42 -11.55 26.06
N ARG A 30 -5.55 -11.00 25.67
CA ARG A 30 -6.83 -11.69 25.63
C ARG A 30 -6.92 -12.41 24.29
N SER A 31 -6.92 -13.73 24.32
CA SER A 31 -7.14 -14.69 23.24
C SER A 31 -6.13 -14.67 22.08
N ARG A 32 -5.20 -15.61 22.10
CA ARG A 32 -4.20 -15.87 21.04
C ARG A 32 -4.80 -16.14 19.66
N GLY A 33 -6.06 -16.56 19.57
CA GLY A 33 -6.71 -16.89 18.29
C GLY A 33 -7.14 -15.70 17.44
N LEU A 34 -7.46 -14.54 18.04
CA LEU A 34 -7.93 -13.38 17.28
C LEU A 34 -6.79 -12.62 16.57
N PHE A 35 -5.52 -12.77 17.02
CA PHE A 35 -4.35 -12.18 16.35
C PHE A 35 -3.99 -12.86 15.03
N VAL A 36 -4.45 -14.09 14.82
CA VAL A 36 -4.15 -14.86 13.60
C VAL A 36 -4.95 -14.31 12.41
N LEU A 37 -6.17 -13.81 12.66
CA LEU A 37 -7.10 -13.43 11.59
C LEU A 37 -6.58 -12.28 10.71
N PRO A 38 -6.09 -11.11 11.23
CA PRO A 38 -5.51 -10.08 10.39
C PRO A 38 -4.29 -10.58 9.62
N ASN A 39 -3.38 -11.29 10.30
CA ASN A 39 -2.18 -11.82 9.64
C ASN A 39 -2.49 -12.83 8.53
N LEU A 40 -3.64 -13.51 8.58
CA LEU A 40 -4.08 -14.40 7.51
C LEU A 40 -4.43 -13.61 6.23
N PHE A 41 -5.10 -12.47 6.36
CA PHE A 41 -5.39 -11.59 5.21
C PHE A 41 -4.13 -10.98 4.62
N THR A 42 -3.18 -10.53 5.47
CA THR A 42 -1.87 -10.05 5.02
C THR A 42 -1.10 -11.16 4.30
N THR A 43 -1.16 -12.40 4.82
CA THR A 43 -0.56 -13.56 4.15
C THR A 43 -1.23 -13.85 2.81
N ALA A 44 -2.55 -13.73 2.72
CA ALA A 44 -3.29 -13.92 1.46
C ALA A 44 -2.94 -12.83 0.44
N SER A 45 -2.80 -11.57 0.87
CA SER A 45 -2.30 -10.47 0.04
C SER A 45 -0.90 -10.77 -0.52
N LEU A 46 0.03 -11.17 0.34
CA LEU A 46 1.39 -11.55 -0.05
C LEU A 46 1.39 -12.75 -1.01
N PHE A 47 0.52 -13.72 -0.79
CA PHE A 47 0.39 -14.89 -1.66
C PHE A 47 -0.12 -14.51 -3.05
N CYS A 48 -1.11 -13.63 -3.14
CA CYS A 48 -1.59 -13.09 -4.42
C CYS A 48 -0.47 -12.32 -5.16
N ALA A 49 0.33 -11.52 -4.43
CA ALA A 49 1.47 -10.82 -5.01
C ALA A 49 2.52 -11.81 -5.57
N PHE A 50 2.80 -12.89 -4.84
CA PHE A 50 3.71 -13.93 -5.30
C PHE A 50 3.18 -14.63 -6.56
N ILE A 51 1.89 -15.01 -6.58
CA ILE A 51 1.26 -15.61 -7.77
C ILE A 51 1.33 -14.64 -8.95
N SER A 52 1.08 -13.33 -8.72
CA SER A 52 1.18 -12.32 -9.78
C SER A 52 2.56 -12.34 -10.46
N ILE A 53 3.63 -12.38 -9.68
CA ILE A 53 5.00 -12.45 -10.21
C ILE A 53 5.20 -13.77 -10.98
N ALA A 54 4.75 -14.90 -10.43
CA ALA A 54 4.88 -16.21 -11.09
C ALA A 54 4.13 -16.24 -12.43
N GLN A 55 2.90 -15.72 -12.47
CA GLN A 55 2.10 -15.64 -13.69
C GLN A 55 2.71 -14.69 -14.74
N ALA A 56 3.32 -13.59 -14.30
CA ALA A 56 4.07 -12.73 -15.22
C ALA A 56 5.30 -13.42 -15.83
N MET A 57 5.96 -14.30 -15.08
CA MET A 57 7.06 -15.13 -15.61
C MET A 57 6.57 -16.10 -16.70
N GLU A 58 5.36 -16.63 -16.54
CA GLU A 58 4.68 -17.50 -17.50
C GLU A 58 3.97 -16.74 -18.64
N GLN A 59 4.14 -15.41 -18.70
CA GLN A 59 3.50 -14.52 -19.69
C GLN A 59 1.98 -14.42 -19.59
N ASN A 60 1.37 -14.87 -18.49
CA ASN A 60 -0.06 -14.74 -18.21
C ASN A 60 -0.37 -13.39 -17.57
N PHE A 61 -0.15 -12.30 -18.30
CA PHE A 61 -0.21 -10.94 -17.78
C PHE A 61 -1.59 -10.52 -17.28
N GLY A 62 -2.67 -11.02 -17.91
CA GLY A 62 -4.04 -10.76 -17.46
C GLY A 62 -4.28 -11.30 -16.05
N LEU A 63 -3.88 -12.55 -15.80
CA LEU A 63 -3.98 -13.15 -14.47
C LEU A 63 -3.02 -12.48 -13.47
N ALA A 64 -1.82 -12.10 -13.90
CA ALA A 64 -0.87 -11.37 -13.08
C ALA A 64 -1.46 -10.03 -12.58
N ALA A 65 -2.08 -9.25 -13.47
CA ALA A 65 -2.74 -8.00 -13.12
C ALA A 65 -3.94 -8.20 -12.17
N LEU A 66 -4.75 -9.25 -12.43
CA LEU A 66 -5.86 -9.62 -11.55
C LEU A 66 -5.38 -9.94 -10.13
N MET A 67 -4.27 -10.67 -9.99
CA MET A 67 -3.72 -11.04 -8.69
C MET A 67 -3.22 -9.83 -7.91
N ILE A 68 -2.67 -8.78 -8.55
CA ILE A 68 -2.34 -7.52 -7.89
C ILE A 68 -3.60 -6.85 -7.35
N MET A 69 -4.68 -6.82 -8.12
CA MET A 69 -5.95 -6.22 -7.68
C MET A 69 -6.58 -7.00 -6.53
N LEU A 70 -6.49 -8.33 -6.57
CA LEU A 70 -6.97 -9.19 -5.48
C LEU A 70 -6.12 -9.01 -4.21
N SER A 71 -4.81 -8.87 -4.35
CA SER A 71 -3.91 -8.53 -3.25
C SER A 71 -4.32 -7.24 -2.55
N MET A 72 -4.69 -6.21 -3.31
CA MET A 72 -5.18 -4.93 -2.78
C MET A 72 -6.50 -5.08 -1.98
N LEU A 73 -7.38 -5.99 -2.39
CA LEU A 73 -8.61 -6.28 -1.62
C LEU A 73 -8.27 -6.90 -0.27
N PHE A 74 -7.38 -7.89 -0.24
CA PHE A 74 -6.98 -8.55 1.02
C PHE A 74 -6.26 -7.59 1.96
N ASP A 75 -5.38 -6.74 1.46
CA ASP A 75 -4.71 -5.66 2.20
C ASP A 75 -5.73 -4.67 2.82
N GLY A 76 -6.71 -4.22 2.03
CA GLY A 76 -7.76 -3.37 2.56
C GLY A 76 -8.63 -4.03 3.64
N MET A 77 -8.72 -5.36 3.65
CA MET A 77 -9.48 -6.13 4.64
C MET A 77 -8.71 -6.31 5.95
N ASP A 78 -7.41 -6.63 5.92
CA ASP A 78 -6.63 -6.90 7.13
C ASP A 78 -6.57 -5.70 8.06
N GLY A 79 -6.31 -4.51 7.54
CA GLY A 79 -6.31 -3.27 8.30
C GLY A 79 -7.68 -2.92 8.90
N ARG A 80 -8.80 -3.34 8.27
CA ARG A 80 -10.15 -3.18 8.81
C ARG A 80 -10.42 -4.20 9.90
N VAL A 81 -10.10 -5.46 9.67
CA VAL A 81 -10.26 -6.55 10.63
C VAL A 81 -9.45 -6.29 11.89
N ALA A 82 -8.17 -5.89 11.76
CA ALA A 82 -7.30 -5.56 12.89
C ALA A 82 -7.87 -4.42 13.76
N ARG A 83 -8.50 -3.41 13.14
CA ARG A 83 -9.16 -2.31 13.87
C ARG A 83 -10.45 -2.74 14.56
N LEU A 84 -11.28 -3.54 13.90
CA LEU A 84 -12.55 -4.03 14.45
C LEU A 84 -12.35 -5.01 15.61
N THR A 85 -11.32 -5.84 15.53
CA THR A 85 -10.99 -6.84 16.53
C THR A 85 -10.10 -6.32 17.66
N HIS A 86 -9.61 -5.06 17.56
CA HIS A 86 -8.64 -4.48 18.50
C HIS A 86 -7.40 -5.37 18.72
N THR A 87 -6.94 -6.06 17.66
CA THR A 87 -5.82 -7.02 17.69
C THR A 87 -4.57 -6.50 16.99
N GLN A 88 -4.34 -5.19 16.99
CA GLN A 88 -3.12 -4.61 16.43
C GLN A 88 -1.89 -5.04 17.25
N SER A 89 -0.93 -5.68 16.60
CA SER A 89 0.36 -6.05 17.17
C SER A 89 1.51 -5.36 16.43
N GLU A 90 2.61 -5.11 17.12
CA GLU A 90 3.82 -4.55 16.49
C GLU A 90 4.33 -5.46 15.37
N PHE A 91 4.27 -6.78 15.57
CA PHE A 91 4.60 -7.76 14.55
C PHE A 91 3.70 -7.64 13.32
N GLY A 92 2.36 -7.53 13.51
CA GLY A 92 1.40 -7.41 12.41
C GLY A 92 1.67 -6.17 11.54
N VAL A 93 1.99 -5.03 12.16
CA VAL A 93 2.33 -3.79 11.44
C VAL A 93 3.60 -3.94 10.60
N GLN A 94 4.62 -4.63 11.10
CA GLN A 94 5.85 -4.86 10.35
C GLN A 94 5.63 -5.87 9.22
N PHE A 95 4.87 -6.94 9.48
CA PHE A 95 4.55 -7.94 8.48
C PHE A 95 3.71 -7.37 7.34
N ASP A 96 2.73 -6.54 7.67
CA ASP A 96 1.91 -5.77 6.73
C ASP A 96 2.79 -4.90 5.82
N SER A 97 3.73 -4.15 6.39
CA SER A 97 4.66 -3.32 5.62
C SER A 97 5.54 -4.12 4.63
N ILE A 98 5.94 -5.35 4.99
CA ILE A 98 6.70 -6.23 4.09
C ILE A 98 5.79 -6.76 2.97
N ALA A 99 4.56 -7.16 3.31
CA ALA A 99 3.57 -7.60 2.35
C ALA A 99 3.21 -6.49 1.36
N ASP A 100 2.98 -5.26 1.85
CA ASP A 100 2.73 -4.07 1.05
C ASP A 100 3.85 -3.76 0.07
N MET A 101 5.11 -3.84 0.54
CA MET A 101 6.26 -3.60 -0.33
C MET A 101 6.30 -4.62 -1.47
N THR A 102 6.00 -5.88 -1.18
CA THR A 102 5.97 -6.94 -2.19
C THR A 102 4.79 -6.77 -3.14
N ALA A 103 3.58 -6.51 -2.62
CA ALA A 103 2.34 -6.46 -3.38
C ALA A 103 2.23 -5.21 -4.25
N PHE A 104 2.67 -4.05 -3.76
CA PHE A 104 2.47 -2.76 -4.42
C PHE A 104 3.76 -2.10 -4.92
N GLY A 105 4.92 -2.62 -4.51
CA GLY A 105 6.22 -2.19 -5.00
C GLY A 105 6.81 -3.18 -6.00
N VAL A 106 7.11 -4.38 -5.55
CA VAL A 106 7.88 -5.37 -6.32
C VAL A 106 7.04 -6.01 -7.43
N ALA A 107 5.84 -6.53 -7.10
CA ALA A 107 5.01 -7.24 -8.06
C ALA A 107 4.61 -6.38 -9.27
N PRO A 108 4.05 -5.16 -9.11
CA PRO A 108 3.71 -4.30 -10.26
C PRO A 108 4.93 -3.90 -11.08
N ALA A 109 6.08 -3.65 -10.45
CA ALA A 109 7.34 -3.33 -11.15
C ALA A 109 7.79 -4.47 -12.06
N LEU A 110 7.79 -5.71 -11.53
CA LEU A 110 8.21 -6.90 -12.27
C LEU A 110 7.22 -7.29 -13.36
N VAL A 111 5.90 -7.19 -13.09
CA VAL A 111 4.85 -7.43 -14.08
C VAL A 111 5.00 -6.47 -15.25
N MET A 112 5.15 -5.16 -14.97
CA MET A 112 5.33 -4.14 -16.00
C MET A 112 6.64 -4.35 -16.78
N TYR A 113 7.72 -4.66 -16.08
CA TYR A 113 9.00 -4.97 -16.72
C TYR A 113 8.86 -6.15 -17.68
N LYS A 114 8.30 -7.26 -17.21
CA LYS A 114 8.15 -8.48 -18.02
C LYS A 114 7.14 -8.32 -19.14
N PHE A 115 6.12 -7.47 -18.96
CA PHE A 115 5.09 -7.21 -19.96
C PHE A 115 5.64 -6.49 -21.20
N CYS A 116 6.32 -5.36 -20.99
CA CYS A 116 6.77 -4.57 -22.15
C CYS A 116 8.08 -3.79 -21.92
N LEU A 117 8.47 -3.45 -20.68
CA LEU A 117 9.65 -2.61 -20.46
C LEU A 117 10.97 -3.34 -20.78
N TYR A 118 10.99 -4.68 -20.78
CA TYR A 118 12.21 -5.45 -21.10
C TYR A 118 12.76 -5.13 -22.50
N THR A 119 11.89 -4.71 -23.43
CA THR A 119 12.29 -4.33 -24.80
C THR A 119 13.16 -3.07 -24.83
N LEU A 120 13.08 -2.21 -23.81
CA LEU A 120 13.89 -1.01 -23.66
C LEU A 120 15.27 -1.30 -23.02
N GLY A 121 15.59 -2.57 -22.77
CA GLY A 121 16.87 -2.95 -22.19
C GLY A 121 17.12 -2.31 -20.81
N GLY A 122 18.25 -1.62 -20.65
CA GLY A 122 18.65 -0.99 -19.40
C GLY A 122 17.70 0.10 -18.89
N LEU A 123 17.06 0.84 -19.79
CA LEU A 123 16.09 1.88 -19.41
C LEU A 123 14.82 1.28 -18.80
N GLY A 124 14.33 0.18 -19.37
CA GLY A 124 13.15 -0.50 -18.84
C GLY A 124 13.40 -1.09 -17.45
N TRP A 125 14.56 -1.69 -17.25
CA TRP A 125 14.98 -2.19 -15.94
C TRP A 125 15.11 -1.04 -14.92
N ALA A 126 15.73 0.07 -15.32
CA ALA A 126 15.88 1.25 -14.46
C ALA A 126 14.50 1.83 -14.05
N ALA A 127 13.54 1.92 -14.97
CA ALA A 127 12.19 2.41 -14.67
C ALA A 127 11.47 1.52 -13.64
N ALA A 128 11.52 0.20 -13.81
CA ALA A 128 10.94 -0.76 -12.88
C ALA A 128 11.58 -0.65 -11.49
N PHE A 129 12.91 -0.50 -11.44
CA PHE A 129 13.64 -0.31 -10.18
C PHE A 129 13.28 1.00 -9.49
N VAL A 130 13.20 2.12 -10.23
CA VAL A 130 12.81 3.43 -9.70
C VAL A 130 11.42 3.38 -9.09
N TYR A 131 10.45 2.74 -9.76
CA TYR A 131 9.11 2.55 -9.19
C TYR A 131 9.16 1.77 -7.87
N CYS A 132 9.86 0.64 -7.85
CA CYS A 132 10.02 -0.19 -6.65
C CYS A 132 10.70 0.59 -5.51
N LEU A 133 11.78 1.35 -5.81
CA LEU A 133 12.47 2.21 -4.85
C LEU A 133 11.54 3.28 -4.27
N CYS A 134 10.77 3.95 -5.13
CA CYS A 134 9.80 4.98 -4.70
C CYS A 134 8.72 4.41 -3.78
N ALA A 135 8.22 3.20 -4.07
CA ALA A 135 7.28 2.50 -3.19
C ALA A 135 7.90 2.22 -1.82
N GLY A 136 9.14 1.72 -1.77
CA GLY A 136 9.88 1.48 -0.54
C GLY A 136 10.13 2.74 0.29
N VAL A 137 10.61 3.81 -0.35
CA VAL A 137 10.84 5.11 0.31
C VAL A 137 9.54 5.67 0.87
N ARG A 138 8.44 5.60 0.11
CA ARG A 138 7.13 6.03 0.57
C ARG A 138 6.68 5.25 1.80
N LEU A 139 6.81 3.94 1.79
CA LEU A 139 6.40 3.07 2.88
C LEU A 139 7.24 3.32 4.14
N ALA A 140 8.56 3.44 3.99
CA ALA A 140 9.47 3.79 5.08
C ALA A 140 9.11 5.17 5.68
N ARG A 141 8.84 6.17 4.84
CA ARG A 141 8.41 7.50 5.28
C ARG A 141 7.08 7.46 6.05
N PHE A 142 6.12 6.67 5.56
CA PHE A 142 4.84 6.49 6.25
C PHE A 142 5.05 5.88 7.64
N ASN A 143 5.86 4.84 7.76
CA ASN A 143 6.14 4.18 9.02
C ASN A 143 6.88 5.07 10.03
N CYS A 144 7.80 5.92 9.57
CA CYS A 144 8.50 6.89 10.42
C CYS A 144 7.59 8.02 10.92
N ASN A 145 6.60 8.41 10.13
CA ASN A 145 5.71 9.54 10.43
C ASN A 145 4.42 9.16 11.17
N VAL A 146 4.25 7.90 11.52
CA VAL A 146 3.09 7.42 12.31
C VAL A 146 3.07 8.14 13.67
N GLY A 147 2.16 9.09 13.83
CA GLY A 147 1.95 9.86 15.08
C GLY A 147 2.37 11.33 15.04
N VAL A 148 3.02 11.81 13.98
CA VAL A 148 3.53 13.19 13.87
C VAL A 148 2.74 14.04 12.85
N VAL A 149 2.15 13.44 11.83
CA VAL A 149 1.49 14.15 10.73
C VAL A 149 -0.02 14.20 10.90
N ASP A 150 -0.59 15.39 10.60
CA ASP A 150 -2.04 15.61 10.60
C ASP A 150 -2.73 14.68 9.61
N LYS A 151 -3.70 13.89 10.09
CA LYS A 151 -4.39 12.80 9.34
C LYS A 151 -5.26 13.28 8.18
N ARG A 152 -5.29 14.59 7.91
CA ARG A 152 -6.15 15.21 6.89
C ARG A 152 -5.58 15.13 5.47
N PHE A 153 -4.27 15.02 5.32
CA PHE A 153 -3.60 15.03 4.02
C PHE A 153 -2.71 13.80 3.86
N PHE A 154 -2.88 13.09 2.75
CA PHE A 154 -1.90 12.10 2.31
C PHE A 154 -0.77 12.83 1.58
N GLN A 155 0.47 12.59 1.99
CA GLN A 155 1.64 13.05 1.24
C GLN A 155 1.95 12.03 0.14
N GLY A 156 1.73 12.41 -1.11
CA GLY A 156 1.95 11.58 -2.30
C GLY A 156 0.84 10.56 -2.59
N LEU A 157 0.95 9.92 -3.77
CA LEU A 157 0.00 8.89 -4.24
C LEU A 157 0.09 7.64 -3.35
N PRO A 158 -1.04 7.05 -2.88
CA PRO A 158 -1.03 5.77 -2.17
C PRO A 158 -0.41 4.65 -3.01
N SER A 159 0.47 3.79 -2.42
CA SER A 159 1.09 2.66 -3.14
C SER A 159 0.07 1.69 -3.76
N PRO A 160 -1.08 1.37 -3.11
CA PRO A 160 -2.11 0.58 -3.77
C PRO A 160 -2.69 1.26 -5.02
N ALA A 161 -2.88 2.60 -5.00
CA ALA A 161 -3.38 3.32 -6.17
C ALA A 161 -2.38 3.32 -7.33
N ALA A 162 -1.08 3.48 -7.05
CA ALA A 162 -0.03 3.37 -8.05
C ALA A 162 0.04 1.94 -8.64
N ALA A 163 -0.06 0.91 -7.80
CA ALA A 163 -0.11 -0.48 -8.23
C ALA A 163 -1.34 -0.77 -9.10
N ALA A 164 -2.52 -0.22 -8.71
CA ALA A 164 -3.75 -0.33 -9.51
C ALA A 164 -3.61 0.32 -10.89
N LEU A 165 -2.92 1.46 -10.97
CA LEU A 165 -2.67 2.14 -12.25
C LEU A 165 -1.85 1.26 -13.19
N LEU A 166 -0.76 0.65 -12.71
CA LEU A 166 0.08 -0.23 -13.51
C LEU A 166 -0.64 -1.54 -13.87
N ALA A 167 -1.28 -2.19 -12.89
CA ALA A 167 -2.03 -3.42 -13.12
C ALA A 167 -3.21 -3.19 -14.08
N GLY A 168 -3.94 -2.08 -13.93
CA GLY A 168 -5.01 -1.69 -14.83
C GLY A 168 -4.52 -1.45 -16.25
N PHE A 169 -3.38 -0.79 -16.42
CA PHE A 169 -2.76 -0.60 -17.73
C PHE A 169 -2.42 -1.95 -18.39
N VAL A 170 -1.78 -2.86 -17.66
CA VAL A 170 -1.44 -4.20 -18.17
C VAL A 170 -2.70 -4.96 -18.55
N TRP A 171 -3.73 -4.95 -17.72
CA TRP A 171 -5.00 -5.60 -18.01
C TRP A 171 -5.65 -5.07 -19.28
N LEU A 172 -5.80 -3.75 -19.39
CA LEU A 172 -6.39 -3.10 -20.58
C LEU A 172 -5.59 -3.41 -21.85
N ALA A 173 -4.27 -3.42 -21.75
CA ALA A 173 -3.39 -3.74 -22.86
C ALA A 173 -3.54 -5.18 -23.36
N VAL A 174 -3.73 -6.13 -22.43
CA VAL A 174 -3.92 -7.56 -22.76
C VAL A 174 -5.31 -7.81 -23.36
N GLU A 175 -6.37 -7.27 -22.74
CA GLU A 175 -7.75 -7.57 -23.09
C GLU A 175 -8.19 -6.90 -24.39
N ASN A 176 -7.81 -5.65 -24.63
CA ASN A 176 -8.22 -4.89 -25.80
C ASN A 176 -7.33 -5.08 -27.02
N LYS A 177 -6.35 -6.03 -26.99
CA LYS A 177 -5.38 -6.20 -28.09
C LYS A 177 -4.96 -4.83 -28.61
N MET A 178 -4.32 -4.01 -27.75
CA MET A 178 -4.00 -2.60 -27.98
C MET A 178 -3.84 -2.25 -29.45
N PRO A 179 -4.40 -1.13 -29.94
CA PRO A 179 -4.38 -0.77 -31.35
C PRO A 179 -2.96 -0.86 -31.90
N THR A 180 -2.83 -1.38 -33.12
CA THR A 180 -1.55 -1.64 -33.79
C THR A 180 -0.63 -0.43 -33.87
N PHE A 181 -1.20 0.82 -33.86
CA PHE A 181 -0.40 2.03 -33.86
C PHE A 181 0.33 2.33 -32.53
N LEU A 182 -0.12 1.73 -31.42
CA LEU A 182 0.54 1.81 -30.11
C LEU A 182 1.57 0.69 -29.93
N GLY A 183 1.60 -0.34 -30.80
CA GLY A 183 2.46 -1.50 -30.64
C GLY A 183 3.94 -1.16 -30.49
N GLU A 184 4.47 -0.27 -31.32
CA GLU A 184 5.87 0.17 -31.22
C GLU A 184 6.10 1.21 -30.13
N SER A 185 5.08 2.01 -29.79
CA SER A 185 5.15 3.06 -28.75
C SER A 185 4.77 2.59 -27.37
N LEU A 186 4.19 1.38 -27.25
CA LEU A 186 3.70 0.82 -25.99
C LEU A 186 4.78 0.78 -24.87
N PRO A 187 6.03 0.32 -25.14
CA PRO A 187 7.07 0.31 -24.12
C PRO A 187 7.44 1.72 -23.61
N TRP A 188 7.45 2.73 -24.50
CA TRP A 188 7.74 4.10 -24.12
C TRP A 188 6.63 4.71 -23.28
N PHE A 189 5.37 4.44 -23.63
CA PHE A 189 4.23 4.86 -22.82
C PHE A 189 4.26 4.20 -21.43
N ALA A 190 4.51 2.89 -21.39
CA ALA A 190 4.67 2.16 -20.15
C ALA A 190 5.83 2.67 -19.29
N PHE A 191 6.95 3.06 -19.94
CA PHE A 191 8.09 3.68 -19.28
C PHE A 191 7.70 4.98 -18.58
N VAL A 192 7.07 5.90 -19.31
CA VAL A 192 6.62 7.18 -18.77
C VAL A 192 5.61 6.98 -17.64
N LEU A 193 4.64 6.06 -17.83
CA LEU A 193 3.63 5.75 -16.82
C LEU A 193 4.26 5.18 -15.54
N THR A 194 5.22 4.29 -15.66
CA THR A 194 5.92 3.66 -14.53
C THR A 194 6.73 4.69 -13.74
N ILE A 195 7.49 5.54 -14.43
CA ILE A 195 8.25 6.63 -13.79
C ILE A 195 7.30 7.63 -13.13
N TYR A 196 6.24 8.05 -13.82
CA TYR A 196 5.23 8.96 -13.28
C TYR A 196 4.60 8.41 -12.01
N ALA A 197 4.13 7.15 -12.03
CA ALA A 197 3.55 6.49 -10.87
C ALA A 197 4.55 6.40 -9.70
N GLY A 198 5.81 6.08 -9.97
CA GLY A 198 6.88 6.07 -8.96
C GLY A 198 7.11 7.44 -8.34
N LEU A 199 7.34 8.46 -9.15
CA LEU A 199 7.64 9.81 -8.67
C LEU A 199 6.46 10.43 -7.91
N THR A 200 5.23 10.20 -8.33
CA THR A 200 4.03 10.70 -7.64
C THR A 200 3.86 10.09 -6.24
N MET A 201 4.34 8.86 -5.99
CA MET A 201 4.34 8.27 -4.65
C MET A 201 5.24 9.03 -3.66
N VAL A 202 6.37 9.57 -4.12
CA VAL A 202 7.36 10.26 -3.27
C VAL A 202 7.11 11.77 -3.20
N CYS A 203 6.36 12.33 -4.16
CA CYS A 203 6.01 13.76 -4.20
C CYS A 203 5.32 14.21 -2.91
N ASN A 204 5.66 15.43 -2.46
CA ASN A 204 5.04 16.06 -1.28
C ASN A 204 3.70 16.75 -1.60
N ALA A 205 3.14 16.53 -2.79
CA ALA A 205 1.86 17.13 -3.16
C ALA A 205 0.77 16.66 -2.17
N PRO A 206 0.00 17.58 -1.57
CA PRO A 206 -1.09 17.22 -0.69
C PRO A 206 -2.24 16.66 -1.53
N PHE A 207 -2.32 15.34 -1.62
CA PHE A 207 -3.49 14.69 -2.21
C PHE A 207 -4.64 14.76 -1.21
N TYR A 208 -5.74 15.32 -1.64
CA TYR A 208 -6.94 15.47 -0.82
C TYR A 208 -7.48 14.08 -0.44
N SER A 209 -7.37 13.75 0.84
CA SER A 209 -8.04 12.59 1.38
C SER A 209 -9.53 12.89 1.43
N GLY A 210 -10.34 12.30 0.53
CA GLY A 210 -11.80 12.51 0.43
C GLY A 210 -12.61 12.23 1.70
N LYS A 211 -11.97 12.18 2.86
CA LYS A 211 -12.59 11.91 4.16
C LYS A 211 -13.29 13.12 4.79
N SER A 212 -13.13 14.33 4.26
CA SER A 212 -13.65 15.55 4.89
C SER A 212 -15.02 16.01 4.38
N GLY A 213 -15.63 15.31 3.42
CA GLY A 213 -16.88 15.79 2.78
C GLY A 213 -18.11 14.91 2.94
N VAL A 214 -17.98 13.64 3.30
CA VAL A 214 -19.14 12.74 3.38
C VAL A 214 -19.09 12.01 4.73
N SER A 215 -19.89 12.48 5.67
CA SER A 215 -20.19 11.79 6.93
C SER A 215 -21.06 10.57 6.64
N LEU A 216 -20.47 9.55 6.02
CA LEU A 216 -21.10 8.26 5.79
C LEU A 216 -20.60 7.30 6.86
N LYS A 217 -21.19 7.33 8.04
CA LYS A 217 -20.87 6.42 9.15
C LYS A 217 -20.99 4.93 8.77
N ASN A 218 -21.66 4.60 7.64
CA ASN A 218 -21.89 3.22 7.19
C ASN A 218 -21.48 2.96 5.71
N ALA A 219 -20.82 3.89 5.05
CA ALA A 219 -20.55 3.81 3.61
C ALA A 219 -19.24 3.12 3.16
N PRO A 220 -18.23 2.83 4.01
CA PRO A 220 -16.97 2.31 3.46
C PRO A 220 -17.09 0.95 2.79
N PHE A 221 -18.05 0.11 3.20
CA PHE A 221 -18.31 -1.19 2.56
C PHE A 221 -19.03 -1.02 1.22
N ILE A 222 -20.07 -0.18 1.18
CA ILE A 222 -20.85 0.12 -0.04
C ILE A 222 -19.96 0.78 -1.11
N VAL A 223 -19.08 1.71 -0.73
CA VAL A 223 -18.14 2.36 -1.68
C VAL A 223 -17.13 1.36 -2.22
N MET A 224 -16.67 0.40 -1.42
CA MET A 224 -15.76 -0.65 -1.87
C MET A 224 -16.46 -1.66 -2.77
N VAL A 225 -17.69 -2.06 -2.44
CA VAL A 225 -18.51 -2.94 -3.27
C VAL A 225 -18.93 -2.22 -4.55
N ALA A 226 -19.32 -0.94 -4.48
CA ALA A 226 -19.64 -0.12 -5.64
C ALA A 226 -18.42 0.09 -6.55
N GLY A 227 -17.23 0.30 -5.96
CA GLY A 227 -15.98 0.37 -6.72
C GLY A 227 -15.60 -0.96 -7.38
N ALA A 228 -15.78 -2.08 -6.70
CA ALA A 228 -15.58 -3.41 -7.28
C ALA A 228 -16.63 -3.74 -8.36
N LEU A 229 -17.90 -3.38 -8.16
CA LEU A 229 -18.97 -3.53 -9.15
C LEU A 229 -18.74 -2.61 -10.35
N ALA A 230 -18.38 -1.35 -10.14
CA ALA A 230 -18.01 -0.43 -11.21
C ALA A 230 -16.83 -0.96 -12.02
N PHE A 231 -15.83 -1.52 -11.34
CA PHE A 231 -14.68 -2.14 -11.99
C PHE A 231 -15.07 -3.37 -12.83
N ILE A 232 -15.96 -4.23 -12.31
CA ILE A 232 -16.49 -5.39 -13.06
C ILE A 232 -17.33 -4.93 -14.24
N LEU A 233 -18.17 -3.89 -14.09
CA LEU A 233 -18.97 -3.32 -15.17
C LEU A 233 -18.11 -2.66 -16.24
N ILE A 234 -17.06 -1.94 -15.85
CA ILE A 234 -16.08 -1.35 -16.77
C ILE A 234 -15.31 -2.45 -17.50
N SER A 235 -14.96 -3.54 -16.81
CA SER A 235 -14.26 -4.69 -17.39
C SER A 235 -15.15 -5.50 -18.34
N SER A 236 -16.46 -5.56 -18.11
CA SER A 236 -17.39 -6.31 -18.97
C SER A 236 -17.77 -5.58 -20.27
N ASN A 237 -17.65 -4.26 -20.33
CA ASN A 237 -17.94 -3.44 -21.52
C ASN A 237 -17.02 -2.23 -21.64
N PRO A 238 -15.73 -2.43 -22.05
CA PRO A 238 -14.72 -1.37 -22.11
C PRO A 238 -15.09 -0.16 -23.00
N PRO A 239 -15.80 -0.31 -24.14
CA PRO A 239 -16.10 0.83 -25.01
C PRO A 239 -17.10 1.82 -24.42
N LEU A 240 -17.96 1.42 -23.49
CA LEU A 240 -18.96 2.29 -22.85
C LEU A 240 -18.45 3.08 -21.65
N ALA A 241 -17.27 2.74 -21.12
CA ALA A 241 -16.70 3.40 -19.96
C ALA A 241 -15.73 4.55 -20.32
N ILE A 242 -15.36 4.69 -21.60
CA ILE A 242 -14.40 5.69 -22.11
C ILE A 242 -15.14 6.85 -22.81
N PHE A 243 -16.44 6.73 -23.07
CA PHE A 243 -17.32 7.77 -23.55
C PHE A 243 -18.27 8.23 -22.44
#